data_0c2f9a8bd91fae4c6f7e5228a35c4fe6
#
_entry.id   0c2f9a8bd91fae4c6f7e5228a35c4fe6
#
_cell.length_a   1.000
_cell.length_b   1.000
_cell.length_c   1.000
_cell.angle_alpha   90.00
_cell.angle_beta   90.00
_cell.angle_gamma   90.00
#
_symmetry.space_group_name_H-M   'P 1'
#
loop_
_entity.id
_entity.type
_entity.pdbx_description
1 polymer ?
#
loop_
_entity_poly.entity_id
_entity_poly.type
_entity_poly.pdbx_seq_one_letter_code
_entity_poly.pdbx_strand_id
1 'polypeptide(L)'
;MPDKKNVLQSAMNVHNLWRGNYNMLNKLKSIANTAVRKTEEFKLGEKAAGLRVFAKKVSAFIYKVVDISAKKISKAGVSANVVTVTGFIIGILAINFLSLEKYGYALVCILINRFFDALDGAIARHNRPTDFGVFLDATLDYIFYAGVIFGFALARPGENAIPAAFLLFAFASAACAMLAYSVIAYKNDSSKKTDITPSPFYLGGFAQGFETLIALVILCIIPGFFLQIAIILGILSMVKVLSVIAAAYYNFTIARRTPK
;
A
#
# COMPACT_ATOMS: atom_id res chain seq x y z
N MET A 1 -20.30 43.75 29.79
CA MET A 1 -18.96 43.28 29.40
C MET A 1 -18.67 42.03 30.19
N PRO A 2 -18.35 40.92 29.58
CA PRO A 2 -18.03 39.70 30.33
C PRO A 2 -16.73 39.92 31.10
N ASP A 3 -16.76 39.44 32.36
CA ASP A 3 -15.67 39.63 33.34
C ASP A 3 -14.39 38.96 32.82
N LYS A 4 -13.32 39.75 32.65
CA LYS A 4 -11.99 39.28 32.16
C LYS A 4 -11.44 38.10 32.99
N LYS A 5 -11.81 37.98 34.27
CA LYS A 5 -11.42 36.87 35.15
C LYS A 5 -12.03 35.53 34.69
N ASN A 6 -13.30 35.54 34.27
CA ASN A 6 -13.99 34.31 33.81
C ASN A 6 -13.46 33.82 32.47
N VAL A 7 -13.04 34.71 31.57
CA VAL A 7 -12.42 34.37 30.29
C VAL A 7 -11.03 33.75 30.49
N LEU A 8 -10.22 34.32 31.39
CA LEU A 8 -8.90 33.80 31.76
C LEU A 8 -9.00 32.41 32.44
N GLN A 9 -9.96 32.21 33.32
CA GLN A 9 -10.21 30.95 34.01
C GLN A 9 -10.64 29.86 33.02
N SER A 10 -11.49 30.19 32.05
CA SER A 10 -11.90 29.27 30.97
C SER A 10 -10.72 28.91 30.05
N ALA A 11 -9.87 29.86 29.70
CA ALA A 11 -8.67 29.65 28.91
C ALA A 11 -7.64 28.75 29.65
N MET A 12 -7.47 28.91 30.94
CA MET A 12 -6.61 28.06 31.77
C MET A 12 -7.17 26.62 31.88
N ASN A 13 -8.47 26.47 31.99
CA ASN A 13 -9.13 25.15 32.03
C ASN A 13 -8.97 24.42 30.69
N VAL A 14 -9.12 25.12 29.57
CA VAL A 14 -8.87 24.55 28.23
C VAL A 14 -7.38 24.18 28.09
N HIS A 15 -6.46 25.00 28.53
CA HIS A 15 -5.02 24.71 28.50
C HIS A 15 -4.67 23.45 29.35
N ASN A 16 -5.27 23.28 30.52
CA ASN A 16 -5.07 22.14 31.41
C ASN A 16 -5.69 20.84 30.81
N LEU A 17 -6.84 20.95 30.15
CA LEU A 17 -7.45 19.84 29.39
C LEU A 17 -6.55 19.41 28.22
N TRP A 18 -5.95 20.34 27.49
CA TRP A 18 -4.99 20.06 26.41
C TRP A 18 -3.71 19.42 26.94
N ARG A 19 -3.20 19.87 28.08
CA ARG A 19 -2.01 19.29 28.74
C ARG A 19 -2.28 17.87 29.25
N GLY A 20 -3.48 17.60 29.80
CA GLY A 20 -3.94 16.27 30.18
C GLY A 20 -4.04 15.31 28.99
N ASN A 21 -4.63 15.77 27.88
CA ASN A 21 -4.71 15.02 26.63
C ASN A 21 -3.33 14.75 26.00
N TYR A 22 -2.40 15.69 26.08
CA TYR A 22 -1.02 15.52 25.59
C TYR A 22 -0.27 14.45 26.40
N ASN A 23 -0.43 14.42 27.71
CA ASN A 23 0.16 13.40 28.58
C ASN A 23 -0.48 12.03 28.36
N MET A 24 -1.79 11.97 28.10
CA MET A 24 -2.50 10.74 27.74
C MET A 24 -2.04 10.21 26.38
N LEU A 25 -1.86 11.05 25.38
CA LEU A 25 -1.30 10.71 24.06
C LEU A 25 0.14 10.18 24.15
N ASN A 26 0.98 10.77 25.01
CA ASN A 26 2.33 10.27 25.24
C ASN A 26 2.34 8.92 25.97
N LYS A 27 1.40 8.71 26.89
CA LYS A 27 1.21 7.43 27.58
C LYS A 27 0.70 6.36 26.63
N LEU A 28 -0.22 6.70 25.72
CA LEU A 28 -0.70 5.81 24.66
C LEU A 28 0.43 5.50 23.64
N LYS A 29 1.27 6.48 23.29
CA LYS A 29 2.50 6.26 22.49
C LYS A 29 3.46 5.28 23.15
N SER A 30 3.71 5.45 24.45
CA SER A 30 4.61 4.55 25.18
C SER A 30 4.05 3.13 25.27
N ILE A 31 2.73 2.98 25.46
CA ILE A 31 2.04 1.69 25.46
C ILE A 31 2.07 1.06 24.06
N ALA A 32 1.81 1.83 23.01
CA ALA A 32 1.88 1.37 21.62
C ALA A 32 3.31 0.93 21.24
N ASN A 33 4.32 1.72 21.58
CA ASN A 33 5.72 1.36 21.35
C ASN A 33 6.15 0.14 22.16
N THR A 34 5.63 -0.03 23.38
CA THR A 34 5.88 -1.22 24.20
C THR A 34 5.16 -2.44 23.65
N ALA A 35 3.94 -2.29 23.13
CA ALA A 35 3.20 -3.35 22.47
C ALA A 35 3.85 -3.76 21.14
N VAL A 36 4.30 -2.80 20.33
CA VAL A 36 5.07 -3.06 19.10
C VAL A 36 6.38 -3.79 19.43
N ARG A 37 7.11 -3.34 20.46
CA ARG A 37 8.35 -4.01 20.90
C ARG A 37 8.09 -5.41 21.44
N LYS A 38 7.03 -5.63 22.21
CA LYS A 38 6.64 -6.97 22.69
C LYS A 38 6.17 -7.89 21.55
N THR A 39 5.53 -7.36 20.51
CA THR A 39 5.20 -8.16 19.31
C THR A 39 6.44 -8.48 18.47
N GLU A 40 7.46 -7.63 18.44
CA GLU A 40 8.76 -7.95 17.83
C GLU A 40 9.55 -8.98 18.66
N GLU A 41 9.43 -8.93 19.99
CA GLU A 41 10.04 -9.88 20.93
C GLU A 41 9.25 -11.20 21.05
N PHE A 42 7.99 -11.23 20.53
CA PHE A 42 7.27 -12.50 20.41
C PHE A 42 8.03 -13.38 19.42
N LYS A 43 8.91 -14.17 19.96
CA LYS A 43 9.67 -15.21 19.25
C LYS A 43 8.67 -16.18 18.61
N LEU A 44 8.22 -15.84 17.41
CA LEU A 44 7.73 -16.85 16.47
C LEU A 44 8.90 -17.82 16.30
N GLY A 45 8.78 -19.01 16.88
CA GLY A 45 9.87 -19.95 17.09
C GLY A 45 10.64 -20.32 15.80
N GLU A 46 11.60 -21.19 15.89
CA GLU A 46 12.51 -21.65 14.81
C GLU A 46 11.84 -21.86 13.44
N LYS A 47 10.57 -22.25 13.42
CA LYS A 47 9.76 -22.39 12.18
C LYS A 47 9.59 -21.07 11.42
N ALA A 48 9.40 -19.95 12.12
CA ALA A 48 9.29 -18.63 11.48
C ALA A 48 10.65 -18.10 11.00
N ALA A 49 11.74 -18.44 11.70
CA ALA A 49 13.09 -18.15 11.24
C ALA A 49 13.41 -18.94 9.96
N GLY A 50 13.05 -20.23 9.91
CA GLY A 50 13.18 -21.06 8.71
C GLY A 50 12.38 -20.53 7.53
N LEU A 51 11.11 -20.09 7.77
CA LEU A 51 10.27 -19.49 6.74
C LEU A 51 10.85 -18.17 6.21
N ARG A 52 11.41 -17.33 7.08
CA ARG A 52 12.10 -16.08 6.68
C ARG A 52 13.34 -16.36 5.84
N VAL A 53 14.14 -17.36 6.21
CA VAL A 53 15.31 -17.76 5.43
C VAL A 53 14.89 -18.33 4.07
N PHE A 54 13.86 -19.17 4.03
CA PHE A 54 13.30 -19.68 2.79
C PHE A 54 12.77 -18.55 1.90
N ALA A 55 11.95 -17.64 2.44
CA ALA A 55 11.43 -16.48 1.71
C ALA A 55 12.55 -15.59 1.15
N LYS A 56 13.63 -15.36 1.94
CA LYS A 56 14.82 -14.63 1.44
C LYS A 56 15.52 -15.36 0.30
N LYS A 57 15.66 -16.68 0.36
CA LYS A 57 16.28 -17.46 -0.73
C LYS A 57 15.42 -17.42 -2.00
N VAL A 58 14.09 -17.58 -1.87
CA VAL A 58 13.14 -17.50 -2.97
C VAL A 58 13.14 -16.11 -3.60
N SER A 59 13.06 -15.06 -2.80
CA SER A 59 13.12 -13.69 -3.31
C SER A 59 14.45 -13.39 -4.02
N ALA A 60 15.57 -13.80 -3.44
CA ALA A 60 16.89 -13.62 -4.06
C ALA A 60 17.00 -14.37 -5.41
N PHE A 61 16.42 -15.57 -5.50
CA PHE A 61 16.36 -16.32 -6.75
C PHE A 61 15.51 -15.60 -7.80
N ILE A 62 14.30 -15.15 -7.42
CA ILE A 62 13.41 -14.38 -8.29
C ILE A 62 14.10 -13.12 -8.79
N TYR A 63 14.71 -12.34 -7.89
CA TYR A 63 15.46 -11.12 -8.26
C TYR A 63 16.59 -11.41 -9.24
N LYS A 64 17.32 -12.51 -9.05
CA LYS A 64 18.39 -12.92 -9.97
C LYS A 64 17.85 -13.25 -11.36
N VAL A 65 16.76 -14.03 -11.43
CA VAL A 65 16.12 -14.39 -12.71
C VAL A 65 15.60 -13.14 -13.42
N VAL A 66 14.90 -12.25 -12.70
CA VAL A 66 14.38 -10.99 -13.22
C VAL A 66 15.52 -10.10 -13.73
N ASP A 67 16.60 -9.91 -12.96
CA ASP A 67 17.73 -9.05 -13.36
C ASP A 67 18.46 -9.60 -14.61
N ILE A 68 18.69 -10.91 -14.69
CA ILE A 68 19.29 -11.55 -15.88
C ILE A 68 18.40 -11.35 -17.10
N SER A 69 17.09 -11.56 -16.95
CA SER A 69 16.11 -11.38 -18.02
C SER A 69 16.03 -9.91 -18.45
N ALA A 70 15.98 -9.00 -17.51
CA ALA A 70 15.96 -7.56 -17.75
C ALA A 70 17.20 -7.09 -18.54
N LYS A 71 18.39 -7.55 -18.17
CA LYS A 71 19.63 -7.23 -18.89
C LYS A 71 19.62 -7.71 -20.36
N LYS A 72 19.08 -8.91 -20.60
CA LYS A 72 18.98 -9.45 -21.97
C LYS A 72 17.97 -8.65 -22.80
N ILE A 73 16.79 -8.35 -22.24
CA ILE A 73 15.69 -7.64 -22.90
C ILE A 73 16.09 -6.18 -23.16
N SER A 74 16.74 -5.52 -22.20
CA SER A 74 17.26 -4.17 -22.33
C SER A 74 18.32 -4.09 -23.47
N LYS A 75 19.24 -5.07 -23.55
CA LYS A 75 20.23 -5.16 -24.66
C LYS A 75 19.57 -5.39 -26.01
N ALA A 76 18.42 -6.05 -26.07
CA ALA A 76 17.63 -6.21 -27.28
C ALA A 76 16.86 -4.95 -27.70
N GLY A 77 16.95 -3.84 -26.96
CA GLY A 77 16.30 -2.58 -27.26
C GLY A 77 14.81 -2.52 -26.88
N VAL A 78 14.28 -3.51 -26.17
CA VAL A 78 12.87 -3.51 -25.75
C VAL A 78 12.70 -2.57 -24.57
N SER A 79 11.74 -1.64 -24.69
CA SER A 79 11.46 -0.66 -23.63
C SER A 79 10.69 -1.28 -22.46
N ALA A 80 10.88 -0.75 -21.25
CA ALA A 80 10.12 -1.13 -20.07
C ALA A 80 8.60 -1.01 -20.32
N ASN A 81 8.14 0.07 -20.95
CA ASN A 81 6.72 0.31 -21.23
C ASN A 81 6.06 -0.79 -22.06
N VAL A 82 6.77 -1.39 -23.00
CA VAL A 82 6.24 -2.54 -23.78
C VAL A 82 6.04 -3.74 -22.88
N VAL A 83 6.95 -3.97 -21.95
CA VAL A 83 6.88 -5.09 -20.99
C VAL A 83 5.72 -4.86 -20.01
N THR A 84 5.56 -3.63 -19.49
CA THR A 84 4.43 -3.24 -18.62
C THR A 84 3.09 -3.51 -19.31
N VAL A 85 2.91 -2.99 -20.55
CA VAL A 85 1.66 -3.18 -21.31
C VAL A 85 1.40 -4.66 -21.60
N THR A 86 2.43 -5.41 -21.98
CA THR A 86 2.28 -6.86 -22.26
C THR A 86 1.85 -7.62 -21.01
N GLY A 87 2.50 -7.34 -19.87
CA GLY A 87 2.13 -7.91 -18.58
C GLY A 87 0.70 -7.57 -18.20
N PHE A 88 0.29 -6.32 -18.40
CA PHE A 88 -1.07 -5.87 -18.15
C PHE A 88 -2.12 -6.59 -19.00
N ILE A 89 -1.89 -6.75 -20.30
CA ILE A 89 -2.81 -7.48 -21.19
C ILE A 89 -3.01 -8.92 -20.71
N ILE A 90 -1.92 -9.60 -20.32
CA ILE A 90 -2.01 -10.94 -19.75
C ILE A 90 -2.78 -10.92 -18.42
N GLY A 91 -2.50 -9.93 -17.57
CA GLY A 91 -3.18 -9.77 -16.28
C GLY A 91 -4.68 -9.56 -16.40
N ILE A 92 -5.14 -8.78 -17.37
CA ILE A 92 -6.57 -8.53 -17.61
C ILE A 92 -7.32 -9.83 -17.99
N LEU A 93 -6.67 -10.80 -18.61
CA LEU A 93 -7.29 -12.09 -18.87
C LEU A 93 -7.70 -12.84 -17.58
N ALA A 94 -7.05 -12.53 -16.45
CA ALA A 94 -7.45 -13.10 -15.17
C ALA A 94 -8.90 -12.76 -14.81
N ILE A 95 -9.42 -11.58 -15.20
CA ILE A 95 -10.80 -11.15 -14.94
C ILE A 95 -11.79 -12.11 -15.60
N ASN A 96 -11.54 -12.48 -16.87
CA ASN A 96 -12.37 -13.42 -17.59
C ASN A 96 -12.32 -14.82 -16.96
N PHE A 97 -11.15 -15.29 -16.57
CA PHE A 97 -11.02 -16.60 -15.92
C PHE A 97 -11.69 -16.60 -14.54
N LEU A 98 -11.59 -15.53 -13.77
CA LEU A 98 -12.28 -15.38 -12.48
C LEU A 98 -13.79 -15.39 -12.66
N SER A 99 -14.33 -14.64 -13.62
CA SER A 99 -15.80 -14.60 -13.89
C SER A 99 -16.37 -15.96 -14.28
N LEU A 100 -15.54 -16.84 -14.83
CA LEU A 100 -15.88 -18.22 -15.20
C LEU A 100 -15.51 -19.23 -14.07
N GLU A 101 -15.19 -18.77 -12.89
CA GLU A 101 -14.72 -19.58 -11.74
C GLU A 101 -13.48 -20.47 -12.06
N LYS A 102 -12.71 -20.13 -13.08
CA LYS A 102 -11.48 -20.83 -13.47
C LYS A 102 -10.27 -20.27 -12.71
N TYR A 103 -10.31 -20.39 -11.40
CA TYR A 103 -9.34 -19.76 -10.47
C TYR A 103 -7.88 -20.15 -10.73
N GLY A 104 -7.61 -21.40 -11.17
CA GLY A 104 -6.24 -21.85 -11.49
C GLY A 104 -5.64 -21.10 -12.68
N TYR A 105 -6.42 -20.88 -13.76
CA TYR A 105 -5.97 -20.09 -14.91
C TYR A 105 -5.82 -18.61 -14.56
N ALA A 106 -6.72 -18.07 -13.75
CA ALA A 106 -6.62 -16.73 -13.23
C ALA A 106 -5.33 -16.53 -12.43
N LEU A 107 -5.00 -17.49 -11.55
CA LEU A 107 -3.76 -17.46 -10.77
C LEU A 107 -2.52 -17.40 -11.66
N VAL A 108 -2.48 -18.21 -12.72
CA VAL A 108 -1.36 -18.19 -13.68
C VAL A 108 -1.23 -16.80 -14.33
N CYS A 109 -2.34 -16.20 -14.79
CA CYS A 109 -2.33 -14.86 -15.37
C CYS A 109 -1.86 -13.81 -14.37
N ILE A 110 -2.31 -13.87 -13.10
CA ILE A 110 -1.88 -12.98 -12.02
C ILE A 110 -0.38 -13.10 -11.77
N LEU A 111 0.15 -14.32 -11.68
CA LEU A 111 1.58 -14.53 -11.43
C LEU A 111 2.45 -14.07 -12.60
N ILE A 112 2.01 -14.29 -13.84
CA ILE A 112 2.70 -13.79 -15.03
C ILE A 112 2.70 -12.28 -15.04
N ASN A 113 1.57 -11.63 -14.78
CA ASN A 113 1.49 -10.17 -14.70
C ASN A 113 2.48 -9.63 -13.64
N ARG A 114 2.53 -10.21 -12.44
CA ARG A 114 3.47 -9.79 -11.38
C ARG A 114 4.94 -10.03 -11.76
N PHE A 115 5.22 -11.05 -12.54
CA PHE A 115 6.57 -11.28 -13.07
C PHE A 115 6.96 -10.18 -14.07
N PHE A 116 6.04 -9.78 -14.97
CA PHE A 116 6.28 -8.71 -15.93
C PHE A 116 6.47 -7.35 -15.26
N ASP A 117 5.70 -7.05 -14.22
CA ASP A 117 5.83 -5.88 -13.37
C ASP A 117 7.23 -5.79 -12.68
N ALA A 118 7.70 -6.89 -12.11
CA ALA A 118 9.05 -6.95 -11.57
C ALA A 118 10.13 -6.76 -12.67
N LEU A 119 9.85 -7.25 -13.86
CA LEU A 119 10.75 -7.23 -15.01
C LEU A 119 10.87 -5.83 -15.61
N ASP A 120 9.75 -5.11 -15.81
CA ASP A 120 9.78 -3.75 -16.36
C ASP A 120 10.47 -2.77 -15.42
N GLY A 121 10.21 -2.88 -14.11
CA GLY A 121 10.93 -2.11 -13.10
C GLY A 121 12.45 -2.40 -13.10
N ALA A 122 12.86 -3.63 -13.38
CA ALA A 122 14.28 -3.96 -13.54
C ALA A 122 14.86 -3.36 -14.83
N ILE A 123 14.14 -3.44 -15.96
CA ILE A 123 14.54 -2.83 -17.23
C ILE A 123 14.65 -1.30 -17.09
N ALA A 124 13.66 -0.66 -16.44
CA ALA A 124 13.67 0.78 -16.21
C ALA A 124 14.91 1.22 -15.40
N ARG A 125 15.32 0.44 -14.39
CA ARG A 125 16.56 0.72 -13.63
C ARG A 125 17.82 0.61 -14.47
N HIS A 126 17.85 -0.24 -15.50
CA HIS A 126 18.98 -0.34 -16.43
C HIS A 126 19.01 0.77 -17.50
N ASN A 127 17.83 1.21 -17.95
CA ASN A 127 17.69 2.14 -19.10
C ASN A 127 17.38 3.59 -18.70
N ARG A 128 17.33 3.92 -17.41
CA ARG A 128 16.79 5.12 -16.76
C ARG A 128 15.25 5.17 -16.82
N PRO A 129 14.61 5.33 -15.67
CA PRO A 129 13.16 5.50 -15.57
C PRO A 129 12.71 6.77 -16.31
N THR A 130 11.55 6.72 -16.95
CA THR A 130 10.90 7.89 -17.55
C THR A 130 9.63 8.23 -16.76
N ASP A 131 9.27 9.51 -16.70
CA ASP A 131 8.06 9.97 -16.00
C ASP A 131 6.80 9.28 -16.55
N PHE A 132 6.74 9.12 -17.88
CA PHE A 132 5.63 8.39 -18.50
C PHE A 132 5.62 6.90 -18.11
N GLY A 133 6.78 6.26 -18.01
CA GLY A 133 6.88 4.86 -17.58
C GLY A 133 6.37 4.67 -16.15
N VAL A 134 6.77 5.54 -15.23
CA VAL A 134 6.30 5.52 -13.83
C VAL A 134 4.78 5.75 -13.75
N PHE A 135 4.25 6.70 -14.54
CA PHE A 135 2.81 6.94 -14.63
C PHE A 135 2.06 5.73 -15.17
N LEU A 136 2.56 5.15 -16.26
CA LEU A 136 1.94 4.01 -16.94
C LEU A 136 1.88 2.79 -16.02
N ASP A 137 2.99 2.44 -15.38
CA ASP A 137 3.13 1.35 -14.42
C ASP A 137 2.13 1.49 -13.26
N ALA A 138 2.16 2.62 -12.56
CA ALA A 138 1.25 2.88 -11.45
C ALA A 138 -0.23 2.83 -11.87
N THR A 139 -0.57 3.33 -13.06
CA THR A 139 -1.95 3.36 -13.55
C THR A 139 -2.44 1.96 -13.90
N LEU A 140 -1.64 1.19 -14.65
CA LEU A 140 -2.00 -0.16 -15.09
C LEU A 140 -2.05 -1.14 -13.92
N ASP A 141 -1.17 -1.00 -12.95
CA ASP A 141 -1.21 -1.77 -11.70
C ASP A 141 -2.52 -1.55 -10.95
N TYR A 142 -2.94 -0.29 -10.85
CA TYR A 142 -4.19 0.02 -10.17
C TYR A 142 -5.40 -0.60 -10.87
N ILE A 143 -5.45 -0.47 -12.20
CA ILE A 143 -6.51 -1.08 -13.03
C ILE A 143 -6.48 -2.60 -12.89
N PHE A 144 -5.30 -3.22 -12.86
CA PHE A 144 -5.16 -4.67 -12.68
C PHE A 144 -5.72 -5.14 -11.34
N TYR A 145 -5.32 -4.54 -10.21
CA TYR A 145 -5.83 -4.92 -8.89
C TYR A 145 -7.35 -4.71 -8.79
N ALA A 146 -7.86 -3.58 -9.26
CA ALA A 146 -9.29 -3.32 -9.29
C ALA A 146 -10.03 -4.32 -10.18
N GLY A 147 -9.45 -4.66 -11.33
CA GLY A 147 -10.00 -5.65 -12.25
C GLY A 147 -10.07 -7.05 -11.67
N VAL A 148 -9.06 -7.49 -10.93
CA VAL A 148 -9.08 -8.81 -10.26
C VAL A 148 -10.18 -8.85 -9.20
N ILE A 149 -10.32 -7.80 -8.37
CA ILE A 149 -11.44 -7.71 -7.40
C ILE A 149 -12.79 -7.76 -8.11
N PHE A 150 -12.92 -7.04 -9.22
CA PHE A 150 -14.13 -7.05 -10.06
C PHE A 150 -14.39 -8.45 -10.64
N GLY A 151 -13.37 -9.17 -11.07
CA GLY A 151 -13.48 -10.55 -11.55
C GLY A 151 -14.04 -11.51 -10.49
N PHE A 152 -13.64 -11.37 -9.22
CA PHE A 152 -14.25 -12.12 -8.11
C PHE A 152 -15.70 -11.74 -7.85
N ALA A 153 -16.06 -10.45 -8.04
CA ALA A 153 -17.46 -10.02 -7.95
C ALA A 153 -18.33 -10.68 -9.03
N LEU A 154 -17.80 -10.77 -10.26
CA LEU A 154 -18.50 -11.41 -11.39
C LEU A 154 -18.62 -12.93 -11.23
N ALA A 155 -17.68 -13.59 -10.56
CA ALA A 155 -17.71 -15.02 -10.32
C ALA A 155 -18.96 -15.46 -9.53
N ARG A 156 -19.28 -14.73 -8.45
CA ARG A 156 -20.41 -15.02 -7.57
C ARG A 156 -21.08 -13.72 -7.14
N PRO A 157 -21.88 -13.08 -8.02
CA PRO A 157 -22.41 -11.75 -7.74
C PRO A 157 -23.23 -11.67 -6.45
N GLY A 158 -24.04 -12.71 -6.16
CA GLY A 158 -24.88 -12.76 -4.94
C GLY A 158 -24.10 -12.73 -3.62
N GLU A 159 -22.88 -13.29 -3.62
CA GLU A 159 -22.05 -13.40 -2.42
C GLU A 159 -20.95 -12.32 -2.39
N ASN A 160 -20.35 -12.03 -3.54
CA ASN A 160 -19.10 -11.28 -3.64
C ASN A 160 -19.31 -9.81 -4.00
N ALA A 161 -20.46 -9.39 -4.56
CA ALA A 161 -20.62 -8.02 -5.07
C ALA A 161 -20.42 -6.96 -3.97
N ILE A 162 -21.05 -7.14 -2.80
CA ILE A 162 -20.96 -6.18 -1.70
C ILE A 162 -19.55 -6.10 -1.11
N PRO A 163 -18.90 -7.23 -0.75
CA PRO A 163 -17.52 -7.18 -0.24
C PRO A 163 -16.53 -6.67 -1.28
N ALA A 164 -16.72 -6.96 -2.57
CA ALA A 164 -15.90 -6.40 -3.64
C ALA A 164 -16.10 -4.87 -3.77
N ALA A 165 -17.32 -4.38 -3.71
CA ALA A 165 -17.61 -2.94 -3.73
C ALA A 165 -16.97 -2.22 -2.54
N PHE A 166 -17.04 -2.81 -1.33
CA PHE A 166 -16.35 -2.26 -0.15
C PHE A 166 -14.83 -2.23 -0.33
N LEU A 167 -14.23 -3.31 -0.83
CA LEU A 167 -12.79 -3.39 -1.07
C LEU A 167 -12.33 -2.39 -2.14
N LEU A 168 -13.08 -2.24 -3.24
CA LEU A 168 -12.82 -1.25 -4.29
C LEU A 168 -12.92 0.18 -3.76
N PHE A 169 -13.95 0.48 -2.96
CA PHE A 169 -14.09 1.77 -2.28
C PHE A 169 -12.88 2.07 -1.39
N ALA A 170 -12.46 1.09 -0.59
CA ALA A 170 -11.30 1.23 0.30
C ALA A 170 -10.00 1.45 -0.47
N PHE A 171 -9.80 0.72 -1.58
CA PHE A 171 -8.63 0.87 -2.44
C PHE A 171 -8.61 2.23 -3.14
N ALA A 172 -9.74 2.66 -3.72
CA ALA A 172 -9.85 3.96 -4.37
C ALA A 172 -9.56 5.11 -3.37
N SER A 173 -10.10 5.01 -2.15
CA SER A 173 -9.87 5.97 -1.09
C SER A 173 -8.38 6.03 -0.70
N ALA A 174 -7.73 4.87 -0.58
CA ALA A 174 -6.31 4.81 -0.24
C ALA A 174 -5.42 5.39 -1.35
N ALA A 175 -5.74 5.09 -2.61
CA ALA A 175 -5.01 5.65 -3.75
C ALA A 175 -5.18 7.17 -3.84
N CYS A 176 -6.40 7.67 -3.70
CA CYS A 176 -6.68 9.11 -3.70
C CYS A 176 -5.91 9.82 -2.59
N ALA A 177 -5.92 9.30 -1.36
CA ALA A 177 -5.20 9.87 -0.24
C ALA A 177 -3.69 9.90 -0.48
N MET A 178 -3.11 8.81 -1.00
CA MET A 178 -1.68 8.71 -1.32
C MET A 178 -1.29 9.66 -2.45
N LEU A 179 -2.08 9.74 -3.52
CA LEU A 179 -1.83 10.63 -4.65
C LEU A 179 -1.88 12.10 -4.20
N ALA A 180 -2.93 12.50 -3.48
CA ALA A 180 -3.07 13.84 -2.94
C ALA A 180 -1.90 14.22 -2.00
N TYR A 181 -1.50 13.29 -1.12
CA TYR A 181 -0.34 13.49 -0.26
C TYR A 181 0.94 13.70 -1.08
N SER A 182 1.18 12.86 -2.09
CA SER A 182 2.38 12.92 -2.93
C SER A 182 2.48 14.23 -3.72
N VAL A 183 1.36 14.70 -4.29
CA VAL A 183 1.30 15.97 -5.03
C VAL A 183 1.64 17.16 -4.12
N ILE A 184 1.07 17.20 -2.90
CA ILE A 184 1.34 18.30 -1.96
C ILE A 184 2.76 18.20 -1.40
N ALA A 185 3.25 16.99 -1.12
CA ALA A 185 4.62 16.76 -0.65
C ALA A 185 5.63 17.24 -1.70
N TYR A 186 5.46 16.89 -2.97
CA TYR A 186 6.30 17.33 -4.08
C TYR A 186 6.30 18.86 -4.23
N LYS A 187 5.11 19.49 -4.22
CA LYS A 187 4.99 20.95 -4.28
C LYS A 187 5.75 21.64 -3.14
N ASN A 188 5.77 21.05 -1.97
CA ASN A 188 6.44 21.60 -0.80
C ASN A 188 7.96 21.41 -0.83
N ASP A 189 8.43 20.28 -1.36
CA ASP A 189 9.86 19.98 -1.49
C ASP A 189 10.53 20.87 -2.56
N SER A 190 9.83 21.17 -3.64
CA SER A 190 10.30 22.07 -4.69
C SER A 190 10.52 23.51 -4.22
N SER A 191 9.91 23.91 -3.08
CA SER A 191 10.03 25.25 -2.52
C SER A 191 11.10 25.38 -1.42
N LYS A 192 11.55 24.29 -0.82
CA LYS A 192 12.60 24.24 0.21
C LYS A 192 13.27 22.88 0.16
N LYS A 193 14.61 22.81 0.11
CA LYS A 193 15.43 21.62 0.38
C LYS A 193 15.23 21.15 1.84
N THR A 194 14.06 20.68 2.16
CA THR A 194 13.75 20.14 3.49
C THR A 194 13.72 18.62 3.37
N ASP A 195 14.58 17.95 4.12
CA ASP A 195 14.52 16.52 4.32
C ASP A 195 13.11 16.14 4.75
N ILE A 196 12.34 15.52 3.84
CA ILE A 196 11.04 14.96 4.17
C ILE A 196 11.33 13.72 5.00
N THR A 197 11.45 13.91 6.30
CA THR A 197 11.49 12.78 7.22
C THR A 197 10.12 12.09 7.15
N PRO A 198 10.07 10.77 6.89
CA PRO A 198 8.81 10.05 6.92
C PRO A 198 8.13 10.28 8.27
N SER A 199 6.88 10.75 8.24
CA SER A 199 6.12 10.88 9.48
C SER A 199 6.08 9.53 10.20
N PRO A 200 6.21 9.50 11.56
CA PRO A 200 6.09 8.25 12.32
C PRO A 200 4.73 7.57 12.15
N PHE A 201 3.75 8.25 11.55
CA PHE A 201 2.43 7.72 11.22
C PHE A 201 2.30 7.22 9.77
N TYR A 202 3.35 7.36 8.96
CA TYR A 202 3.32 6.94 7.57
C TYR A 202 3.55 5.43 7.46
N LEU A 203 2.47 4.67 7.31
CA LEU A 203 2.49 3.24 6.99
C LEU A 203 2.71 3.05 5.48
N GLY A 204 3.85 3.54 4.97
CA GLY A 204 4.21 3.40 3.57
C GLY A 204 4.34 1.93 3.17
N GLY A 205 3.57 1.49 2.19
CA GLY A 205 3.67 0.13 1.64
C GLY A 205 2.73 -0.91 2.23
N PHE A 206 2.01 -0.65 3.35
CA PHE A 206 1.01 -1.58 3.88
C PHE A 206 -0.25 -1.57 3.00
N ALA A 207 -0.81 -2.76 2.70
CA ALA A 207 -2.11 -2.97 2.04
C ALA A 207 -2.24 -2.58 0.55
N GLN A 208 -1.14 -2.40 -0.19
CA GLN A 208 -1.18 -2.21 -1.67
C GLN A 208 0.03 -2.82 -2.39
N GLY A 209 0.72 -3.75 -1.77
CA GLY A 209 1.90 -4.39 -2.33
C GLY A 209 1.85 -5.90 -2.14
N PHE A 210 2.84 -6.41 -1.45
CA PHE A 210 3.04 -7.84 -1.25
C PHE A 210 1.87 -8.53 -0.52
N GLU A 211 1.23 -7.83 0.44
CA GLU A 211 0.09 -8.36 1.20
C GLU A 211 -1.13 -8.59 0.30
N THR A 212 -1.41 -7.65 -0.60
CA THR A 212 -2.51 -7.78 -1.58
C THR A 212 -2.23 -8.93 -2.53
N LEU A 213 -1.00 -9.06 -3.02
CA LEU A 213 -0.62 -10.19 -3.88
C LEU A 213 -0.82 -11.53 -3.18
N ILE A 214 -0.37 -11.67 -1.94
CA ILE A 214 -0.59 -12.88 -1.15
C ILE A 214 -2.08 -13.18 -1.01
N ALA A 215 -2.88 -12.17 -0.69
CA ALA A 215 -4.32 -12.33 -0.56
C ALA A 215 -4.97 -12.78 -1.87
N LEU A 216 -4.58 -12.22 -3.02
CA LEU A 216 -5.09 -12.65 -4.33
C LEU A 216 -4.69 -14.08 -4.67
N VAL A 217 -3.47 -14.49 -4.35
CA VAL A 217 -3.02 -15.88 -4.52
C VAL A 217 -3.84 -16.83 -3.64
N ILE A 218 -4.05 -16.48 -2.37
CA ILE A 218 -4.88 -17.26 -1.44
C ILE A 218 -6.32 -17.36 -1.96
N LEU A 219 -6.89 -16.26 -2.45
CA LEU A 219 -8.24 -16.23 -3.00
C LEU A 219 -8.41 -17.11 -4.26
N CYS A 220 -7.37 -17.22 -5.08
CA CYS A 220 -7.41 -18.15 -6.21
C CYS A 220 -7.33 -19.62 -5.78
N ILE A 221 -6.73 -19.92 -4.62
CA ILE A 221 -6.63 -21.28 -4.06
C ILE A 221 -7.90 -21.63 -3.27
N ILE A 222 -8.43 -20.69 -2.50
CA ILE A 222 -9.57 -20.88 -1.61
C ILE A 222 -10.60 -19.76 -1.84
N PRO A 223 -11.34 -19.77 -2.98
CA PRO A 223 -12.22 -18.66 -3.38
C PRO A 223 -13.41 -18.44 -2.45
N GLY A 224 -13.81 -19.45 -1.70
CA GLY A 224 -14.91 -19.33 -0.72
C GLY A 224 -14.64 -18.37 0.43
N PHE A 225 -13.38 -17.95 0.65
CA PHE A 225 -13.01 -16.97 1.67
C PHE A 225 -12.97 -15.52 1.17
N PHE A 226 -13.51 -15.26 -0.03
CA PHE A 226 -13.46 -13.91 -0.62
C PHE A 226 -14.07 -12.83 0.30
N LEU A 227 -15.24 -13.08 0.89
CA LEU A 227 -15.89 -12.15 1.82
C LEU A 227 -14.96 -11.73 2.97
N GLN A 228 -14.38 -12.71 3.65
CA GLN A 228 -13.55 -12.45 4.83
C GLN A 228 -12.27 -11.69 4.47
N ILE A 229 -11.61 -12.13 3.41
CA ILE A 229 -10.36 -11.51 2.95
C ILE A 229 -10.62 -10.10 2.41
N ALA A 230 -11.70 -9.89 1.66
CA ALA A 230 -12.07 -8.58 1.14
C ALA A 230 -12.38 -7.57 2.27
N ILE A 231 -13.09 -7.99 3.31
CA ILE A 231 -13.37 -7.15 4.48
C ILE A 231 -12.06 -6.80 5.21
N ILE A 232 -11.20 -7.79 5.48
CA ILE A 232 -9.92 -7.55 6.17
C ILE A 232 -9.04 -6.59 5.38
N LEU A 233 -8.86 -6.81 4.08
CA LEU A 233 -8.07 -5.92 3.22
C LEU A 233 -8.69 -4.52 3.12
N GLY A 234 -10.01 -4.43 3.04
CA GLY A 234 -10.72 -3.16 3.03
C GLY A 234 -10.51 -2.36 4.32
N ILE A 235 -10.61 -3.01 5.48
CA ILE A 235 -10.34 -2.37 6.78
C ILE A 235 -8.87 -1.91 6.86
N LEU A 236 -7.91 -2.76 6.47
CA LEU A 236 -6.49 -2.39 6.45
C LEU A 236 -6.23 -1.19 5.53
N SER A 237 -6.90 -1.14 4.37
CA SER A 237 -6.80 0.00 3.45
C SER A 237 -7.40 1.28 4.06
N MET A 238 -8.50 1.20 4.81
CA MET A 238 -9.05 2.35 5.53
C MET A 238 -8.14 2.82 6.66
N VAL A 239 -7.52 1.92 7.41
CA VAL A 239 -6.49 2.27 8.41
C VAL A 239 -5.33 3.01 7.74
N LYS A 240 -4.91 2.57 6.54
CA LYS A 240 -3.90 3.28 5.75
C LYS A 240 -4.35 4.70 5.38
N VAL A 241 -5.60 4.90 4.92
CA VAL A 241 -6.15 6.24 4.64
C VAL A 241 -6.02 7.14 5.86
N LEU A 242 -6.44 6.67 7.04
CA LEU A 242 -6.33 7.43 8.28
C LEU A 242 -4.88 7.75 8.64
N SER A 243 -3.95 6.81 8.41
CA SER A 243 -2.52 7.05 8.65
C SER A 243 -1.94 8.11 7.72
N VAL A 244 -2.36 8.13 6.44
CA VAL A 244 -1.94 9.15 5.47
C VAL A 244 -2.50 10.52 5.84
N ILE A 245 -3.77 10.61 6.26
CA ILE A 245 -4.38 11.86 6.75
C ILE A 245 -3.62 12.38 7.97
N ALA A 246 -3.32 11.52 8.95
CA ALA A 246 -2.56 11.90 10.13
C ALA A 246 -1.13 12.37 9.78
N ALA A 247 -0.48 11.68 8.82
CA ALA A 247 0.83 12.08 8.31
C ALA A 247 0.79 13.44 7.60
N ALA A 248 -0.23 13.67 6.77
CA ALA A 248 -0.45 14.93 6.07
C ALA A 248 -0.64 16.09 7.08
N TYR A 249 -1.49 15.89 8.07
CA TYR A 249 -1.71 16.89 9.12
C TYR A 249 -0.42 17.21 9.87
N TYR A 250 0.33 16.19 10.28
CA TYR A 250 1.60 16.39 10.97
C TYR A 250 2.61 17.15 10.10
N ASN A 251 2.87 16.66 8.88
CA ASN A 251 3.92 17.21 8.01
C ASN A 251 3.55 18.57 7.43
N PHE A 252 2.29 18.79 7.08
CA PHE A 252 1.89 20.04 6.40
C PHE A 252 1.41 21.14 7.34
N THR A 253 1.11 20.80 8.60
CA THR A 253 0.59 21.78 9.57
C THR A 253 1.51 21.95 10.77
N ILE A 254 1.91 20.87 11.45
CA ILE A 254 2.67 20.94 12.71
C ILE A 254 4.16 21.17 12.44
N ALA A 255 4.77 20.32 11.60
CA ALA A 255 6.22 20.39 11.33
C ALA A 255 6.66 21.72 10.70
N ARG A 256 5.75 22.42 10.01
CA ARG A 256 6.01 23.76 9.44
C ARG A 256 5.99 24.90 10.46
N ARG A 257 5.33 24.70 11.61
CA ARG A 257 5.19 25.73 12.65
C ARG A 257 6.33 25.72 13.66
N THR A 258 7.15 24.69 13.67
CA THR A 258 8.36 24.62 14.51
C THR A 258 9.52 25.24 13.72
N PRO A 259 9.96 26.48 14.03
CA PRO A 259 11.19 27.02 13.48
C PRO A 259 12.37 26.14 13.96
N LYS A 260 13.29 25.84 13.03
CA LYS A 260 14.57 25.20 13.39
C LYS A 260 15.43 26.16 14.15
#